data_ed5a7025b4162809d22ba3afd686ea60
#
_entry.id   ed5a7025b4162809d22ba3afd686ea60
#
_cell.length_a   1.000
_cell.length_b   1.000
_cell.length_c   1.000
_cell.angle_alpha   90.00
_cell.angle_beta   90.00
_cell.angle_gamma   90.00
#
_symmetry.space_group_name_H-M   'P 1'
#
loop_
_entity.id
_entity.type
_entity.pdbx_description
1 polymer ?
#
loop_
_entity_poly.entity_id
_entity_poly.type
_entity_poly.pdbx_seq_one_letter_code
_entity_poly.pdbx_strand_id
1 'polypeptide(L)'
;MEKDAEFAKDWPTLVRAIESGIESHDGREAQLLAYMLSHNPTHPLDVLSTIDEFSLREDFLISVGPNKADILRDLIMREKPRMLVELGGYLGYSAVLFADAMVKAHGGDEGLKIYSLELDPICAAIARQIAQIAGLAHIIEVVEGTAASSITNLVKENKITSVDFLFLDHVEDLYEQDFKVVEALSVLKKGAVVVADNVIRPGAPEYREFIRGDMKKEQGWESRGVKGLIWPGNFEDELEVSKLVGLEVNN
;
A
#
# COMPACT_ATOMS: atom_id res chain seq x y z
N MET A 1 14.91 13.92 15.11
CA MET A 1 13.93 13.90 16.24
C MET A 1 13.54 15.31 16.70
N GLU A 2 14.40 16.16 17.31
CA GLU A 2 13.96 17.52 17.74
C GLU A 2 13.45 18.42 16.61
N LYS A 3 14.10 18.38 15.44
CA LYS A 3 13.65 19.16 14.27
C LYS A 3 12.34 18.66 13.68
N ASP A 4 12.09 17.36 13.71
CA ASP A 4 10.85 16.77 13.20
C ASP A 4 9.68 17.07 14.13
N ALA A 5 9.89 17.05 15.46
CA ALA A 5 8.88 17.44 16.44
C ALA A 5 8.48 18.93 16.33
N GLU A 6 9.44 19.83 16.08
CA GLU A 6 9.11 21.25 15.88
C GLU A 6 8.33 21.48 14.58
N PHE A 7 8.66 20.75 13.53
CA PHE A 7 7.93 20.81 12.25
C PHE A 7 6.51 20.23 12.38
N ALA A 8 6.35 19.19 13.20
CA ALA A 8 5.08 18.49 13.38
C ALA A 8 4.13 19.15 14.40
N LYS A 9 4.50 20.30 15.02
CA LYS A 9 3.73 20.94 16.10
C LYS A 9 2.25 21.23 15.80
N ASP A 10 1.91 21.39 14.51
CA ASP A 10 0.54 21.62 14.07
C ASP A 10 -0.26 20.30 13.90
N TRP A 11 0.39 19.14 14.11
CA TRP A 11 -0.21 17.80 14.03
C TRP A 11 0.01 17.02 15.33
N PRO A 12 -0.86 17.26 16.35
CA PRO A 12 -0.67 16.70 17.70
C PRO A 12 -0.57 15.17 17.76
N THR A 13 -1.28 14.47 16.87
CA THR A 13 -1.25 12.99 16.80
C THR A 13 0.13 12.49 16.35
N LEU A 14 0.71 13.12 15.34
CA LEU A 14 2.05 12.81 14.86
C LEU A 14 3.14 13.17 15.91
N VAL A 15 2.99 14.31 16.60
CA VAL A 15 3.91 14.69 17.68
C VAL A 15 3.93 13.60 18.76
N ARG A 16 2.76 13.11 19.20
CA ARG A 16 2.69 12.02 20.19
C ARG A 16 3.38 10.76 19.70
N ALA A 17 3.19 10.37 18.45
CA ALA A 17 3.84 9.20 17.86
C ALA A 17 5.37 9.36 17.82
N ILE A 18 5.88 10.52 17.39
CA ILE A 18 7.32 10.81 17.38
C ILE A 18 7.92 10.81 18.78
N GLU A 19 7.26 11.43 19.76
CA GLU A 19 7.75 11.53 21.15
C GLU A 19 7.72 10.19 21.89
N SER A 20 6.68 9.38 21.66
CA SER A 20 6.55 8.07 22.30
C SER A 20 7.33 6.97 21.59
N GLY A 21 7.59 7.11 20.28
CA GLY A 21 8.10 6.06 19.41
C GLY A 21 7.11 4.92 19.17
N ILE A 22 5.80 5.16 19.44
CA ILE A 22 4.74 4.18 19.26
C ILE A 22 3.83 4.66 18.13
N GLU A 23 3.78 3.88 17.05
CA GLU A 23 3.01 4.20 15.84
C GLU A 23 1.88 3.20 15.55
N SER A 24 1.86 2.07 16.26
CA SER A 24 0.88 0.98 16.11
C SER A 24 0.88 0.05 17.33
N HIS A 25 -0.07 -0.89 17.39
CA HIS A 25 -0.18 -1.96 18.39
C HIS A 25 -0.38 -1.46 19.84
N ASP A 26 -0.98 -0.31 20.02
CA ASP A 26 -1.33 0.27 21.32
C ASP A 26 -2.84 0.42 21.55
N GLY A 27 -3.63 -0.15 20.64
CA GLY A 27 -5.09 -0.13 20.70
C GLY A 27 -5.74 0.91 19.77
N ARG A 28 -4.95 1.76 19.11
CA ARG A 28 -5.45 2.73 18.13
C ARG A 28 -6.21 2.08 16.97
N GLU A 29 -5.81 0.87 16.60
CA GLU A 29 -6.45 0.09 15.54
C GLU A 29 -7.92 -0.23 15.89
N ALA A 30 -8.17 -0.66 17.12
CA ALA A 30 -9.53 -0.92 17.62
C ALA A 30 -10.32 0.38 17.80
N GLN A 31 -9.66 1.47 18.20
CA GLN A 31 -10.28 2.79 18.31
C GLN A 31 -10.70 3.32 16.93
N LEU A 32 -9.89 3.14 15.88
CA LEU A 32 -10.29 3.46 14.51
C LEU A 32 -11.57 2.72 14.12
N LEU A 33 -11.65 1.42 14.39
CA LEU A 33 -12.86 0.66 14.05
C LEU A 33 -14.09 1.19 14.77
N ALA A 34 -13.98 1.50 16.06
CA ALA A 34 -15.07 2.09 16.83
C ALA A 34 -15.46 3.48 16.28
N TYR A 35 -14.48 4.29 15.91
CA TYR A 35 -14.67 5.59 15.28
C TYR A 35 -15.41 5.45 13.94
N MET A 36 -14.95 4.53 13.09
CA MET A 36 -15.58 4.20 11.82
C MET A 36 -17.07 3.81 11.98
N LEU A 37 -17.36 2.91 12.92
CA LEU A 37 -18.72 2.47 13.21
C LEU A 37 -19.62 3.61 13.72
N SER A 38 -19.07 4.56 14.47
CA SER A 38 -19.80 5.73 14.99
C SER A 38 -20.12 6.76 13.91
N HIS A 39 -19.28 6.89 12.89
CA HIS A 39 -19.44 7.82 11.76
C HIS A 39 -20.27 7.20 10.61
N ASN A 40 -20.39 5.87 10.59
CA ASN A 40 -21.21 5.12 9.64
C ASN A 40 -20.99 5.54 8.16
N PRO A 41 -19.76 5.57 7.66
CA PRO A 41 -19.50 5.86 6.24
C PRO A 41 -20.13 4.80 5.35
N THR A 42 -20.61 5.18 4.17
CA THR A 42 -21.35 4.30 3.26
C THR A 42 -20.70 4.14 1.88
N HIS A 43 -19.71 4.96 1.60
CA HIS A 43 -18.98 4.94 0.34
C HIS A 43 -17.48 4.83 0.56
N PRO A 44 -16.72 4.25 -0.38
CA PRO A 44 -15.27 4.10 -0.23
C PRO A 44 -14.53 5.41 0.10
N LEU A 45 -14.91 6.52 -0.53
CA LEU A 45 -14.28 7.84 -0.26
C LEU A 45 -14.59 8.34 1.16
N ASP A 46 -15.80 8.06 1.69
CA ASP A 46 -16.15 8.42 3.07
C ASP A 46 -15.34 7.58 4.06
N VAL A 47 -15.11 6.30 3.74
CA VAL A 47 -14.25 5.41 4.54
C VAL A 47 -12.83 5.96 4.60
N LEU A 48 -12.23 6.31 3.46
CA LEU A 48 -10.89 6.88 3.41
C LEU A 48 -10.80 8.20 4.19
N SER A 49 -11.76 9.12 3.98
CA SER A 49 -11.74 10.40 4.68
C SER A 49 -11.96 10.25 6.19
N THR A 50 -12.72 9.25 6.63
CA THR A 50 -12.89 8.93 8.06
C THR A 50 -11.59 8.43 8.69
N ILE A 51 -10.81 7.62 7.97
CA ILE A 51 -9.48 7.18 8.42
C ILE A 51 -8.52 8.37 8.49
N ASP A 52 -8.51 9.23 7.45
CA ASP A 52 -7.67 10.43 7.43
C ASP A 52 -8.00 11.39 8.57
N GLU A 53 -9.30 11.57 8.88
CA GLU A 53 -9.76 12.41 9.98
C GLU A 53 -9.37 11.82 11.34
N PHE A 54 -9.50 10.51 11.54
CA PHE A 54 -9.03 9.83 12.73
C PHE A 54 -7.53 10.04 12.94
N SER A 55 -6.73 9.82 11.88
CA SER A 55 -5.29 9.99 11.94
C SER A 55 -4.89 11.42 12.31
N LEU A 56 -5.64 12.40 11.85
CA LEU A 56 -5.40 13.81 12.14
C LEU A 56 -5.82 14.22 13.56
N ARG A 57 -6.96 13.72 14.06
CA ARG A 57 -7.61 14.25 15.26
C ARG A 57 -7.49 13.38 16.50
N GLU A 58 -7.58 12.07 16.31
CA GLU A 58 -7.65 11.13 17.43
C GLU A 58 -6.28 10.50 17.73
N ASP A 59 -5.74 9.72 16.80
CA ASP A 59 -4.42 9.14 16.93
C ASP A 59 -3.76 8.86 15.57
N PHE A 60 -2.43 9.03 15.51
CA PHE A 60 -1.63 8.81 14.29
C PHE A 60 -1.78 7.37 13.77
N LEU A 61 -1.93 7.24 12.47
CA LEU A 61 -1.95 5.95 11.76
C LEU A 61 -0.86 5.93 10.69
N ILE A 62 -0.18 4.78 10.58
CA ILE A 62 0.78 4.50 9.50
C ILE A 62 0.03 4.15 8.21
N SER A 63 -0.74 5.08 7.68
CA SER A 63 -1.49 4.91 6.43
C SER A 63 -0.94 5.81 5.33
N VAL A 64 -1.20 5.44 4.09
CA VAL A 64 -0.76 6.17 2.88
C VAL A 64 -1.10 7.66 2.92
N GLY A 65 -2.30 8.01 3.44
CA GLY A 65 -2.79 9.37 3.54
C GLY A 65 -3.21 9.99 2.20
N PRO A 66 -3.93 11.14 2.25
CA PRO A 66 -4.64 11.68 1.09
C PRO A 66 -3.71 12.13 -0.06
N ASN A 67 -2.52 12.64 0.24
CA ASN A 67 -1.60 13.14 -0.80
C ASN A 67 -1.08 12.00 -1.69
N LYS A 68 -0.51 10.93 -1.09
CA LYS A 68 -0.05 9.76 -1.83
C LYS A 68 -1.23 8.98 -2.43
N ALA A 69 -2.40 8.98 -1.76
CA ALA A 69 -3.61 8.37 -2.28
C ALA A 69 -4.03 8.93 -3.64
N ASP A 70 -3.92 10.23 -3.85
CA ASP A 70 -4.21 10.85 -5.16
C ASP A 70 -3.23 10.39 -6.24
N ILE A 71 -1.94 10.29 -5.92
CA ILE A 71 -0.91 9.78 -6.84
C ILE A 71 -1.18 8.32 -7.21
N LEU A 72 -1.49 7.49 -6.22
CA LEU A 72 -1.79 6.07 -6.42
C LEU A 72 -3.08 5.87 -7.21
N ARG A 73 -4.12 6.66 -6.93
CA ARG A 73 -5.37 6.66 -7.70
C ARG A 73 -5.13 6.96 -9.18
N ASP A 74 -4.32 7.98 -9.47
CA ASP A 74 -3.98 8.34 -10.85
C ASP A 74 -3.20 7.24 -11.54
N LEU A 75 -2.30 6.55 -10.83
CA LEU A 75 -1.59 5.38 -11.34
C LEU A 75 -2.57 4.25 -11.71
N ILE A 76 -3.48 3.88 -10.80
CA ILE A 76 -4.49 2.85 -11.05
C ILE A 76 -5.40 3.21 -12.23
N MET A 77 -5.87 4.46 -12.30
CA MET A 77 -6.71 4.94 -13.40
C MET A 77 -6.01 4.84 -14.76
N ARG A 78 -4.70 5.05 -14.80
CA ARG A 78 -3.88 4.99 -16.02
C ARG A 78 -3.53 3.56 -16.42
N GLU A 79 -3.03 2.78 -15.46
CA GLU A 79 -2.52 1.42 -15.71
C GLU A 79 -3.63 0.37 -15.79
N LYS A 80 -4.79 0.63 -15.19
CA LYS A 80 -6.00 -0.21 -15.19
C LYS A 80 -5.71 -1.67 -14.82
N PRO A 81 -5.09 -1.95 -13.67
CA PRO A 81 -4.84 -3.32 -13.24
C PRO A 81 -6.16 -4.07 -12.99
N ARG A 82 -6.16 -5.38 -13.21
CA ARG A 82 -7.25 -6.28 -12.81
C ARG A 82 -6.89 -7.12 -11.60
N MET A 83 -5.61 -7.47 -11.49
CA MET A 83 -5.06 -8.20 -10.35
C MET A 83 -4.04 -7.31 -9.64
N LEU A 84 -4.33 -6.94 -8.40
CA LEU A 84 -3.44 -6.19 -7.54
C LEU A 84 -3.08 -7.02 -6.31
N VAL A 85 -1.81 -6.98 -5.93
CA VAL A 85 -1.33 -7.54 -4.65
C VAL A 85 -0.67 -6.41 -3.88
N GLU A 86 -1.01 -6.27 -2.60
CA GLU A 86 -0.29 -5.39 -1.68
C GLU A 86 0.38 -6.21 -0.57
N LEU A 87 1.60 -5.83 -0.24
CA LEU A 87 2.40 -6.37 0.85
C LEU A 87 2.39 -5.32 1.98
N GLY A 88 1.73 -5.65 3.10
CA GLY A 88 1.40 -4.70 4.16
C GLY A 88 0.02 -4.07 3.93
N GLY A 89 -1.01 -4.63 4.57
CA GLY A 89 -2.38 -4.13 4.43
C GLY A 89 -2.79 -3.20 5.56
N TYR A 90 -2.07 -3.27 6.70
CA TYR A 90 -2.42 -2.58 7.95
C TYR A 90 -3.93 -2.60 8.19
N LEU A 91 -4.61 -1.47 8.19
CA LEU A 91 -6.05 -1.36 8.45
C LEU A 91 -6.90 -1.26 7.16
N GLY A 92 -6.29 -1.48 5.98
CA GLY A 92 -7.00 -1.59 4.70
C GLY A 92 -7.26 -0.27 3.97
N TYR A 93 -6.58 0.82 4.33
CA TYR A 93 -6.71 2.11 3.63
C TYR A 93 -6.38 1.97 2.13
N SER A 94 -5.19 1.49 1.82
CA SER A 94 -4.70 1.30 0.46
C SER A 94 -5.56 0.31 -0.33
N ALA A 95 -5.98 -0.80 0.28
CA ALA A 95 -6.86 -1.78 -0.36
C ALA A 95 -8.19 -1.15 -0.80
N VAL A 96 -8.83 -0.34 0.06
CA VAL A 96 -10.08 0.38 -0.27
C VAL A 96 -9.84 1.42 -1.37
N LEU A 97 -8.74 2.19 -1.28
CA LEU A 97 -8.33 3.14 -2.30
C LEU A 97 -8.17 2.48 -3.68
N PHE A 98 -7.43 1.39 -3.72
CA PHE A 98 -7.16 0.67 -4.97
C PHE A 98 -8.43 0.06 -5.55
N ALA A 99 -9.26 -0.59 -4.73
CA ALA A 99 -10.50 -1.20 -5.20
C ALA A 99 -11.46 -0.14 -5.79
N ASP A 100 -11.67 0.99 -5.12
CA ASP A 100 -12.48 2.10 -5.62
C ASP A 100 -11.93 2.64 -6.95
N ALA A 101 -10.62 2.85 -7.04
CA ALA A 101 -9.97 3.33 -8.27
C ALA A 101 -10.06 2.32 -9.41
N MET A 102 -9.89 1.01 -9.13
CA MET A 102 -10.02 -0.06 -10.12
C MET A 102 -11.46 -0.14 -10.67
N VAL A 103 -12.46 -0.12 -9.80
CA VAL A 103 -13.87 -0.09 -10.22
C VAL A 103 -14.16 1.10 -11.13
N LYS A 104 -13.69 2.29 -10.77
CA LYS A 104 -13.85 3.50 -11.61
C LYS A 104 -13.11 3.38 -12.95
N ALA A 105 -11.88 2.85 -12.94
CA ALA A 105 -11.05 2.71 -14.13
C ALA A 105 -11.65 1.72 -15.17
N HIS A 106 -12.36 0.70 -14.69
CA HIS A 106 -12.99 -0.33 -15.53
C HIS A 106 -14.49 -0.09 -15.80
N GLY A 107 -15.12 0.84 -15.06
CA GLY A 107 -16.57 1.08 -15.15
C GLY A 107 -17.43 -0.03 -14.55
N GLY A 108 -16.85 -0.85 -13.66
CA GLY A 108 -17.48 -1.98 -12.97
C GLY A 108 -16.44 -2.82 -12.24
N ASP A 109 -16.89 -3.84 -11.52
CA ASP A 109 -16.08 -4.66 -10.62
C ASP A 109 -15.77 -6.08 -11.16
N GLU A 110 -16.32 -6.44 -12.32
CA GLU A 110 -16.19 -7.77 -12.89
C GLU A 110 -14.73 -8.14 -13.20
N GLY A 111 -14.27 -9.24 -12.60
CA GLY A 111 -12.90 -9.77 -12.79
C GLY A 111 -11.81 -8.94 -12.11
N LEU A 112 -12.18 -8.05 -11.20
CA LEU A 112 -11.22 -7.31 -10.37
C LEU A 112 -10.92 -8.09 -9.09
N LYS A 113 -9.64 -8.12 -8.69
CA LYS A 113 -9.21 -8.78 -7.45
C LYS A 113 -8.03 -8.05 -6.82
N ILE A 114 -8.09 -7.91 -5.51
CA ILE A 114 -6.99 -7.44 -4.65
C ILE A 114 -6.72 -8.50 -3.59
N TYR A 115 -5.47 -8.90 -3.46
CA TYR A 115 -4.95 -9.63 -2.31
C TYR A 115 -4.15 -8.68 -1.45
N SER A 116 -4.64 -8.40 -0.26
CA SER A 116 -3.98 -7.56 0.76
C SER A 116 -3.34 -8.48 1.79
N LEU A 117 -2.01 -8.52 1.83
CA LEU A 117 -1.25 -9.45 2.67
C LEU A 117 -0.85 -8.72 3.96
N GLU A 118 -1.39 -9.17 5.10
CA GLU A 118 -1.17 -8.53 6.39
C GLU A 118 -0.67 -9.57 7.41
N LEU A 119 0.42 -9.23 8.10
CA LEU A 119 1.05 -10.13 9.06
C LEU A 119 0.29 -10.16 10.40
N ASP A 120 -0.16 -9.00 10.87
CA ASP A 120 -0.84 -8.90 12.16
C ASP A 120 -2.30 -9.34 12.07
N PRO A 121 -2.73 -10.34 12.87
CA PRO A 121 -4.11 -10.85 12.80
C PRO A 121 -5.18 -9.84 13.22
N ILE A 122 -4.83 -8.86 14.09
CA ILE A 122 -5.75 -7.82 14.53
C ILE A 122 -5.95 -6.81 13.41
N CYS A 123 -4.86 -6.35 12.80
CA CYS A 123 -4.91 -5.46 11.64
C CYS A 123 -5.66 -6.11 10.49
N ALA A 124 -5.35 -7.36 10.16
CA ALA A 124 -6.04 -8.13 9.13
C ALA A 124 -7.56 -8.26 9.39
N ALA A 125 -7.96 -8.49 10.66
CA ALA A 125 -9.37 -8.58 11.03
C ALA A 125 -10.09 -7.23 10.86
N ILE A 126 -9.45 -6.13 11.22
CA ILE A 126 -9.99 -4.78 11.07
C ILE A 126 -10.05 -4.40 9.59
N ALA A 127 -9.01 -4.67 8.81
CA ALA A 127 -8.99 -4.41 7.37
C ALA A 127 -10.15 -5.13 6.64
N ARG A 128 -10.46 -6.38 7.01
CA ARG A 128 -11.64 -7.10 6.48
C ARG A 128 -12.95 -6.38 6.79
N GLN A 129 -13.11 -5.86 8.01
CA GLN A 129 -14.31 -5.10 8.40
C GLN A 129 -14.39 -3.77 7.65
N ILE A 130 -13.27 -3.06 7.49
CA ILE A 130 -13.21 -1.80 6.73
C ILE A 130 -13.57 -2.06 5.26
N ALA A 131 -13.06 -3.14 4.65
CA ALA A 131 -13.44 -3.53 3.29
C ALA A 131 -14.96 -3.84 3.18
N GLN A 132 -15.57 -4.43 4.21
CA GLN A 132 -17.03 -4.65 4.26
C GLN A 132 -17.79 -3.34 4.38
N ILE A 133 -17.39 -2.42 5.25
CA ILE A 133 -18.01 -1.10 5.41
C ILE A 133 -17.92 -0.31 4.09
N ALA A 134 -16.81 -0.40 3.39
CA ALA A 134 -16.62 0.22 2.06
C ALA A 134 -17.45 -0.46 0.94
N GLY A 135 -18.09 -1.61 1.21
CA GLY A 135 -18.81 -2.38 0.19
C GLY A 135 -17.93 -3.10 -0.83
N LEU A 136 -16.62 -3.25 -0.55
CA LEU A 136 -15.60 -3.74 -1.48
C LEU A 136 -15.03 -5.12 -1.11
N ALA A 137 -15.59 -5.81 -0.10
CA ALA A 137 -15.12 -7.11 0.36
C ALA A 137 -15.19 -8.24 -0.69
N HIS A 138 -15.94 -8.07 -1.76
CA HIS A 138 -16.01 -9.01 -2.88
C HIS A 138 -14.79 -8.89 -3.82
N ILE A 139 -14.15 -7.72 -3.87
CA ILE A 139 -12.90 -7.46 -4.62
C ILE A 139 -11.68 -7.71 -3.74
N ILE A 140 -11.72 -7.24 -2.46
CA ILE A 140 -10.60 -7.27 -1.52
C ILE A 140 -10.62 -8.58 -0.73
N GLU A 141 -9.53 -9.34 -0.78
CA GLU A 141 -9.28 -10.51 0.08
C GLU A 141 -8.05 -10.24 0.94
N VAL A 142 -8.28 -10.07 2.25
CA VAL A 142 -7.19 -9.88 3.22
C VAL A 142 -6.67 -11.25 3.66
N VAL A 143 -5.40 -11.51 3.37
CA VAL A 143 -4.71 -12.77 3.67
C VAL A 143 -3.73 -12.55 4.82
N GLU A 144 -3.93 -13.29 5.91
CA GLU A 144 -3.07 -13.23 7.09
C GLU A 144 -1.82 -14.06 6.89
N GLY A 145 -0.66 -13.48 7.16
CA GLY A 145 0.65 -14.13 7.11
C GLY A 145 1.75 -13.25 6.54
N THR A 146 2.98 -13.78 6.50
CA THR A 146 4.11 -13.05 5.90
C THR A 146 3.88 -12.88 4.39
N ALA A 147 4.35 -11.78 3.83
CA ALA A 147 4.21 -11.47 2.41
C ALA A 147 4.70 -12.64 1.52
N ALA A 148 5.93 -13.09 1.75
CA ALA A 148 6.54 -14.18 0.98
C ALA A 148 5.74 -15.50 1.04
N SER A 149 5.27 -15.91 2.23
CA SER A 149 4.51 -17.17 2.36
C SER A 149 3.11 -17.05 1.75
N SER A 150 2.44 -15.92 2.00
CA SER A 150 1.07 -15.68 1.51
C SER A 150 1.02 -15.68 -0.01
N ILE A 151 1.89 -14.90 -0.68
CA ILE A 151 1.90 -14.87 -2.14
C ILE A 151 2.28 -16.22 -2.74
N THR A 152 3.26 -16.91 -2.14
CA THR A 152 3.66 -18.25 -2.60
C THR A 152 2.49 -19.24 -2.54
N ASN A 153 1.70 -19.21 -1.46
CA ASN A 153 0.55 -20.09 -1.31
C ASN A 153 -0.57 -19.72 -2.30
N LEU A 154 -0.87 -18.43 -2.49
CA LEU A 154 -1.87 -17.97 -3.46
C LEU A 154 -1.53 -18.41 -4.89
N VAL A 155 -0.25 -18.37 -5.26
CA VAL A 155 0.21 -18.87 -6.56
C VAL A 155 0.10 -20.39 -6.66
N LYS A 156 0.51 -21.15 -5.64
CA LYS A 156 0.36 -22.61 -5.59
C LYS A 156 -1.10 -23.07 -5.67
N GLU A 157 -2.01 -22.29 -5.09
CA GLU A 157 -3.45 -22.53 -5.12
C GLU A 157 -4.11 -22.07 -6.44
N ASN A 158 -3.34 -21.58 -7.40
CA ASN A 158 -3.80 -21.00 -8.65
C ASN A 158 -4.78 -19.81 -8.48
N LYS A 159 -4.76 -19.14 -7.33
CA LYS A 159 -5.51 -17.92 -7.08
C LYS A 159 -4.86 -16.72 -7.75
N ILE A 160 -3.53 -16.73 -7.87
CA ILE A 160 -2.73 -15.74 -8.59
C ILE A 160 -2.00 -16.45 -9.72
N THR A 161 -2.26 -16.05 -10.97
CA THR A 161 -1.56 -16.50 -12.17
C THR A 161 -0.78 -15.37 -12.87
N SER A 162 -1.14 -14.14 -12.57
CA SER A 162 -0.44 -12.93 -12.98
C SER A 162 -0.78 -11.80 -12.02
N VAL A 163 0.15 -10.85 -11.85
CA VAL A 163 -0.03 -9.62 -11.09
C VAL A 163 0.20 -8.44 -12.02
N ASP A 164 -0.80 -7.55 -12.11
CA ASP A 164 -0.71 -6.35 -12.94
C ASP A 164 -0.11 -5.18 -12.14
N PHE A 165 -0.39 -5.14 -10.82
CA PHE A 165 0.08 -4.10 -9.94
C PHE A 165 0.49 -4.72 -8.59
N LEU A 166 1.72 -4.44 -8.15
CA LEU A 166 2.25 -4.85 -6.85
C LEU A 166 2.54 -3.59 -6.03
N PHE A 167 2.02 -3.55 -4.80
CA PHE A 167 2.28 -2.46 -3.87
C PHE A 167 3.10 -2.98 -2.68
N LEU A 168 4.22 -2.34 -2.38
CA LEU A 168 5.11 -2.66 -1.26
C LEU A 168 4.94 -1.56 -0.21
N ASP A 169 4.33 -1.89 0.91
CA ASP A 169 4.04 -0.97 2.02
C ASP A 169 4.07 -1.72 3.37
N HIS A 170 5.03 -2.62 3.50
CA HIS A 170 5.32 -3.34 4.73
C HIS A 170 6.67 -2.87 5.29
N VAL A 171 7.41 -3.72 6.01
CA VAL A 171 8.74 -3.36 6.54
C VAL A 171 9.73 -3.14 5.39
N GLU A 172 10.28 -1.93 5.27
CA GLU A 172 11.08 -1.46 4.13
C GLU A 172 12.35 -2.29 3.91
N ASP A 173 12.97 -2.78 4.98
CA ASP A 173 14.14 -3.68 4.93
C ASP A 173 13.85 -5.02 4.22
N LEU A 174 12.57 -5.38 4.07
CA LEU A 174 12.14 -6.60 3.41
C LEU A 174 11.74 -6.41 1.93
N TYR A 175 11.66 -5.17 1.43
CA TYR A 175 11.18 -4.88 0.07
C TYR A 175 11.94 -5.64 -1.01
N GLU A 176 13.28 -5.60 -0.98
CA GLU A 176 14.10 -6.30 -1.95
C GLU A 176 13.93 -7.83 -1.86
N GLN A 177 13.93 -8.36 -0.63
CA GLN A 177 13.78 -9.80 -0.40
C GLN A 177 12.42 -10.30 -0.89
N ASP A 178 11.34 -9.64 -0.53
CA ASP A 178 9.99 -10.08 -0.88
C ASP A 178 9.68 -9.82 -2.36
N PHE A 179 10.22 -8.75 -2.95
CA PHE A 179 10.17 -8.56 -4.40
C PHE A 179 10.83 -9.72 -5.14
N LYS A 180 12.02 -10.19 -4.71
CA LYS A 180 12.69 -11.36 -5.30
C LYS A 180 11.86 -12.63 -5.22
N VAL A 181 11.07 -12.81 -4.15
CA VAL A 181 10.13 -13.94 -4.06
C VAL A 181 9.04 -13.80 -5.12
N VAL A 182 8.43 -12.62 -5.27
CA VAL A 182 7.39 -12.39 -6.28
C VAL A 182 7.92 -12.59 -7.69
N GLU A 183 9.14 -12.13 -7.96
CA GLU A 183 9.82 -12.27 -9.23
C GLU A 183 10.10 -13.74 -9.57
N ALA A 184 10.62 -14.51 -8.60
CA ALA A 184 10.88 -15.94 -8.76
C ALA A 184 9.61 -16.77 -9.05
N LEU A 185 8.44 -16.32 -8.61
CA LEU A 185 7.15 -16.91 -8.91
C LEU A 185 6.70 -16.66 -10.36
N SER A 186 7.40 -15.80 -11.12
CA SER A 186 7.14 -15.47 -12.52
C SER A 186 5.71 -14.97 -12.80
N VAL A 187 5.10 -14.32 -11.82
CA VAL A 187 3.73 -13.77 -11.94
C VAL A 187 3.71 -12.33 -12.44
N LEU A 188 4.85 -11.61 -12.39
CA LEU A 188 5.01 -10.27 -12.97
C LEU A 188 5.31 -10.41 -14.48
N LYS A 189 4.44 -9.85 -15.31
CA LYS A 189 4.60 -9.90 -16.77
C LYS A 189 4.88 -8.51 -17.33
N LYS A 190 5.34 -8.46 -18.58
CA LYS A 190 5.54 -7.19 -19.28
C LYS A 190 4.31 -6.29 -19.16
N GLY A 191 4.55 -5.07 -18.70
CA GLY A 191 3.51 -4.09 -18.38
C GLY A 191 3.15 -4.02 -16.90
N ALA A 192 3.56 -5.00 -16.08
CA ALA A 192 3.34 -4.96 -14.64
C ALA A 192 3.98 -3.70 -14.01
N VAL A 193 3.27 -3.13 -13.05
CA VAL A 193 3.72 -1.97 -12.27
C VAL A 193 3.97 -2.39 -10.83
N VAL A 194 5.09 -1.96 -10.28
CA VAL A 194 5.42 -2.12 -8.86
C VAL A 194 5.61 -0.75 -8.25
N VAL A 195 4.96 -0.51 -7.13
CA VAL A 195 5.11 0.73 -6.37
C VAL A 195 5.54 0.38 -4.95
N ALA A 196 6.62 1.00 -4.50
CA ALA A 196 7.07 0.91 -3.11
C ALA A 196 6.85 2.25 -2.42
N ASP A 197 6.18 2.23 -1.27
CA ASP A 197 5.98 3.42 -0.44
C ASP A 197 7.18 3.65 0.48
N ASN A 198 7.24 4.83 1.08
CA ASN A 198 8.19 5.21 2.13
C ASN A 198 9.68 5.05 1.76
N VAL A 199 10.03 5.17 0.47
CA VAL A 199 11.40 4.91 0.03
C VAL A 199 12.42 5.99 0.44
N ILE A 200 11.94 7.11 1.02
CA ILE A 200 12.77 8.16 1.64
C ILE A 200 12.59 8.17 3.16
N ARG A 201 11.36 7.99 3.67
CA ARG A 201 11.03 7.98 5.09
C ARG A 201 10.10 6.81 5.46
N PRO A 202 10.58 5.86 6.28
CA PRO A 202 11.93 5.78 6.88
C PRO A 202 13.03 5.54 5.86
N GLY A 203 12.70 4.96 4.67
CA GLY A 203 13.58 4.80 3.53
C GLY A 203 13.91 3.34 3.20
N ALA A 204 14.02 3.04 1.89
CA ALA A 204 14.39 1.73 1.36
C ALA A 204 15.54 1.86 0.33
N PRO A 205 16.75 2.31 0.75
CA PRO A 205 17.85 2.59 -0.16
C PRO A 205 18.32 1.34 -0.91
N GLU A 206 18.38 0.18 -0.27
CA GLU A 206 18.79 -1.09 -0.88
C GLU A 206 17.82 -1.50 -1.99
N TYR A 207 16.52 -1.44 -1.73
CA TYR A 207 15.50 -1.72 -2.75
C TYR A 207 15.60 -0.75 -3.94
N ARG A 208 15.82 0.55 -3.68
CA ARG A 208 15.97 1.55 -4.75
C ARG A 208 17.20 1.29 -5.61
N GLU A 209 18.33 0.94 -5.01
CA GLU A 209 19.54 0.59 -5.74
C GLU A 209 19.32 -0.67 -6.58
N PHE A 210 18.74 -1.70 -6.01
CA PHE A 210 18.41 -2.96 -6.67
C PHE A 210 17.49 -2.76 -7.88
N ILE A 211 16.34 -2.11 -7.71
CA ILE A 211 15.34 -1.97 -8.78
C ILE A 211 15.83 -1.07 -9.92
N ARG A 212 16.59 0.00 -9.60
CA ARG A 212 17.14 0.93 -10.57
C ARG A 212 18.41 0.43 -11.23
N GLY A 213 19.15 -0.46 -10.57
CA GLY A 213 20.44 -1.01 -10.99
C GLY A 213 20.31 -2.36 -11.66
N ASP A 214 20.23 -3.41 -10.87
CA ASP A 214 20.30 -4.80 -11.34
C ASP A 214 19.06 -5.18 -12.15
N MET A 215 17.88 -4.89 -11.64
CA MET A 215 16.61 -5.24 -12.32
C MET A 215 16.43 -4.49 -13.64
N LYS A 216 16.91 -3.26 -13.73
CA LYS A 216 16.92 -2.52 -14.99
C LYS A 216 17.79 -3.20 -16.04
N LYS A 217 18.99 -3.62 -15.66
CA LYS A 217 19.97 -4.24 -16.57
C LYS A 217 19.57 -5.65 -16.98
N GLU A 218 19.05 -6.44 -16.04
CA GLU A 218 18.80 -7.86 -16.25
C GLU A 218 17.43 -8.15 -16.86
N GLN A 219 16.43 -7.34 -16.55
CA GLN A 219 15.05 -7.64 -16.91
C GLN A 219 14.30 -6.48 -17.59
N GLY A 220 14.88 -5.30 -17.65
CA GLY A 220 14.27 -4.13 -18.29
C GLY A 220 13.15 -3.50 -17.45
N TRP A 221 13.40 -3.32 -16.15
CA TRP A 221 12.58 -2.47 -15.30
C TRP A 221 12.96 -1.00 -15.50
N GLU A 222 11.97 -0.15 -15.68
CA GLU A 222 12.10 1.29 -15.62
C GLU A 222 11.52 1.81 -14.32
N SER A 223 12.31 2.56 -13.56
CA SER A 223 11.96 3.01 -12.23
C SER A 223 12.21 4.49 -12.03
N ARG A 224 11.32 5.14 -11.25
CA ARG A 224 11.43 6.56 -10.90
C ARG A 224 10.82 6.85 -9.55
N GLY A 225 11.40 7.80 -8.81
CA GLY A 225 10.78 8.38 -7.62
C GLY A 225 9.66 9.35 -8.00
N VAL A 226 8.55 9.28 -7.28
CA VAL A 226 7.43 10.21 -7.37
C VAL A 226 7.23 10.84 -6.00
N LYS A 227 7.41 12.16 -5.90
CA LYS A 227 7.29 12.87 -4.63
C LYS A 227 5.89 12.79 -4.08
N GLY A 228 5.80 12.53 -2.78
CA GLY A 228 4.60 12.52 -1.99
C GLY A 228 4.84 13.08 -0.60
N LEU A 229 3.80 13.12 0.21
CA LEU A 229 3.84 13.63 1.58
C LEU A 229 3.28 12.59 2.54
N ILE A 230 3.91 12.46 3.71
CA ILE A 230 3.40 11.64 4.82
C ILE A 230 2.25 12.36 5.51
N TRP A 231 1.20 11.64 5.85
CA TRP A 231 0.03 12.16 6.53
C TRP A 231 -0.12 11.57 7.94
N PRO A 232 -0.54 12.39 8.93
CA PRO A 232 -0.49 13.86 8.92
C PRO A 232 0.95 14.35 9.02
N GLY A 233 1.23 15.62 8.66
CA GLY A 233 2.53 16.22 8.89
C GLY A 233 3.23 16.80 7.67
N ASN A 234 2.82 16.45 6.47
CA ASN A 234 3.39 16.96 5.20
C ASN A 234 4.92 16.81 5.08
N PHE A 235 5.49 15.77 5.69
CA PHE A 235 6.89 15.43 5.48
C PHE A 235 7.11 14.91 4.07
N GLU A 236 8.13 15.45 3.39
CA GLU A 236 8.51 14.96 2.05
C GLU A 236 8.94 13.50 2.10
N ASP A 237 8.37 12.72 1.19
CA ASP A 237 8.69 11.33 0.94
C ASP A 237 8.55 11.02 -0.56
N GLU A 238 8.84 9.80 -0.97
CA GLU A 238 8.68 9.35 -2.35
C GLU A 238 8.07 7.95 -2.42
N LEU A 239 7.28 7.76 -3.48
CA LEU A 239 6.92 6.44 -4.01
C LEU A 239 7.95 6.06 -5.08
N GLU A 240 8.51 4.85 -5.02
CA GLU A 240 9.29 4.30 -6.12
C GLU A 240 8.36 3.57 -7.08
N VAL A 241 8.15 4.14 -8.26
CA VAL A 241 7.25 3.58 -9.29
C VAL A 241 8.08 2.92 -10.37
N SER A 242 7.91 1.61 -10.52
CA SER A 242 8.67 0.77 -11.44
C SER A 242 7.72 0.06 -12.41
N LYS A 243 8.10 -0.02 -13.70
CA LYS A 243 7.34 -0.72 -14.73
C LYS A 243 8.22 -1.70 -15.49
N LEU A 244 7.75 -2.92 -15.67
CA LEU A 244 8.42 -3.95 -16.46
C LEU A 244 8.17 -3.71 -17.94
N VAL A 245 9.13 -3.10 -18.62
CA VAL A 245 9.05 -2.85 -20.08
C VAL A 245 9.69 -3.97 -20.90
N GLY A 246 10.54 -4.81 -20.26
CA GLY A 246 11.34 -5.84 -20.90
C GLY A 246 12.61 -5.28 -21.56
N LEU A 247 13.57 -6.14 -21.79
CA LEU A 247 14.83 -5.75 -22.45
C LEU A 247 14.56 -5.35 -23.90
N GLU A 248 15.20 -4.26 -24.35
CA GLU A 248 15.25 -3.93 -25.78
C GLU A 248 16.02 -5.01 -26.51
N VAL A 249 15.39 -5.67 -27.46
CA VAL A 249 16.08 -6.56 -28.40
C VAL A 249 16.78 -5.65 -29.40
N ASN A 250 18.07 -5.40 -29.20
CA ASN A 250 18.89 -4.76 -30.24
C ASN A 250 18.94 -5.69 -31.45
N ASN A 251 18.16 -5.34 -32.48
CA ASN A 251 18.24 -5.96 -33.80
C ASN A 251 19.47 -5.47 -34.56
#